data_d0b18501c680d451d7313fd1719c9b56
#
_entry.id   d0b18501c680d451d7313fd1719c9b56
#
_cell.length_a   1.000
_cell.length_b   1.000
_cell.length_c   1.000
_cell.angle_alpha   90.00
_cell.angle_beta   90.00
_cell.angle_gamma   90.00
#
_symmetry.space_group_name_H-M   'P 1'
#
loop_
_entity.id
_entity.type
_entity.pdbx_description
1 polymer ?
#
loop_
_entity_poly.entity_id
_entity_poly.type
_entity_poly.pdbx_seq_one_letter_code
_entity_poly.pdbx_strand_id
1 'polypeptide(L)'
;MDKKNYLSKGEQEIYNLIRHKSNGIISNKEIKNLFPRIRKVKINKICSSLLRKGYLSKISRGLYLIQETPGKLLITNPYKIALSLYGGYIGFSSALKIYGLLEYEPFTIYIITRQKSREKSIGQYIFKAISIGKRATGETLYEGIYVSTIEKTFFDCFYKPQYASYADLTKAIYLNKGCDWKILMEYFNRFASSSLCQRSGYILDILKKETKLKIPDKFIKYLKSKIKNKSRLVPKSSSKGIYFKEWKIIDNLGKNNILSWWKNG
;
A
#
# COMPACT_ATOMS: atom_id res chain seq x y z
N MET A 1 22.19 19.57 -28.51
CA MET A 1 21.37 20.03 -27.36
C MET A 1 20.29 20.96 -27.87
N ASP A 2 19.03 20.51 -27.84
CA ASP A 2 17.91 21.26 -28.38
C ASP A 2 17.68 22.56 -27.62
N LYS A 3 17.68 23.71 -28.32
CA LYS A 3 17.39 25.05 -27.77
C LYS A 3 16.06 25.15 -27.00
N LYS A 4 15.17 24.15 -27.14
CA LYS A 4 13.83 24.11 -26.50
C LYS A 4 13.86 23.92 -24.96
N ASN A 5 14.95 23.47 -24.38
CA ASN A 5 15.00 23.08 -22.94
C ASN A 5 15.73 24.07 -22.04
N TYR A 6 16.26 25.18 -22.58
CA TYR A 6 16.95 26.18 -21.76
C TYR A 6 15.97 26.94 -20.86
N LEU A 7 16.33 27.07 -19.56
CA LEU A 7 15.60 27.88 -18.61
C LEU A 7 16.08 29.33 -18.67
N SER A 8 15.16 30.29 -18.63
CA SER A 8 15.49 31.68 -18.36
C SER A 8 16.01 31.85 -16.92
N LYS A 9 16.71 32.94 -16.61
CA LYS A 9 17.24 33.20 -15.26
C LYS A 9 16.15 33.03 -14.16
N GLY A 10 14.96 33.61 -14.36
CA GLY A 10 13.88 33.51 -13.39
C GLY A 10 13.26 32.10 -13.29
N GLU A 11 13.24 31.33 -14.38
CA GLU A 11 12.83 29.93 -14.33
C GLU A 11 13.85 29.07 -13.60
N GLN A 12 15.14 29.30 -13.81
CA GLN A 12 16.22 28.60 -13.16
C GLN A 12 16.22 28.83 -11.65
N GLU A 13 16.04 30.07 -11.20
CA GLU A 13 15.95 30.42 -9.78
C GLU A 13 14.77 29.68 -9.10
N ILE A 14 13.59 29.70 -9.73
CA ILE A 14 12.40 29.03 -9.21
C ILE A 14 12.60 27.52 -9.21
N TYR A 15 13.09 26.94 -10.31
CA TYR A 15 13.32 25.50 -10.41
C TYR A 15 14.33 25.01 -9.37
N ASN A 16 15.45 25.71 -9.20
CA ASN A 16 16.47 25.34 -8.21
C ASN A 16 15.90 25.36 -6.78
N LEU A 17 15.15 26.40 -6.42
CA LEU A 17 14.55 26.48 -5.09
C LEU A 17 13.50 25.39 -4.87
N ILE A 18 12.65 25.09 -5.85
CA ILE A 18 11.70 23.99 -5.81
C ILE A 18 12.44 22.66 -5.61
N ARG A 19 13.51 22.41 -6.38
CA ARG A 19 14.30 21.19 -6.30
C ARG A 19 14.93 20.99 -4.92
N HIS A 20 15.49 22.06 -4.33
CA HIS A 20 16.16 21.99 -3.02
C HIS A 20 15.16 21.86 -1.84
N LYS A 21 13.99 22.47 -1.93
CA LYS A 21 13.02 22.53 -0.83
C LYS A 21 11.96 21.42 -0.86
N SER A 22 11.88 20.63 -1.93
CA SER A 22 10.92 19.55 -2.07
C SER A 22 11.60 18.20 -2.26
N ASN A 23 10.95 17.15 -1.78
CA ASN A 23 11.41 15.77 -1.91
C ASN A 23 10.96 15.14 -3.24
N GLY A 24 11.16 15.83 -4.37
CA GLY A 24 10.82 15.36 -5.71
C GLY A 24 9.36 15.60 -6.12
N ILE A 25 8.47 16.00 -5.21
CA ILE A 25 7.05 16.29 -5.47
C ILE A 25 6.74 17.66 -4.89
N ILE A 26 5.96 18.45 -5.63
CA ILE A 26 5.52 19.78 -5.16
C ILE A 26 4.12 20.12 -5.63
N SER A 27 3.33 20.72 -4.74
CA SER A 27 2.01 21.25 -5.06
C SER A 27 2.05 22.73 -5.42
N ASN A 28 1.04 23.20 -6.15
CA ASN A 28 0.84 24.65 -6.40
C ASN A 28 0.80 25.48 -5.11
N LYS A 29 0.29 24.92 -4.02
CA LYS A 29 0.21 25.60 -2.73
C LYS A 29 1.61 25.79 -2.14
N GLU A 30 2.43 24.75 -2.18
CA GLU A 30 3.83 24.81 -1.70
C GLU A 30 4.67 25.75 -2.55
N ILE A 31 4.52 25.71 -3.88
CA ILE A 31 5.22 26.66 -4.77
C ILE A 31 4.86 28.13 -4.39
N LYS A 32 3.59 28.42 -4.14
CA LYS A 32 3.17 29.75 -3.70
C LYS A 32 3.77 30.14 -2.36
N ASN A 33 3.83 29.21 -1.41
CA ASN A 33 4.42 29.46 -0.09
C ASN A 33 5.92 29.74 -0.17
N LEU A 34 6.63 29.11 -1.11
CA LEU A 34 8.05 29.37 -1.36
C LEU A 34 8.29 30.76 -1.98
N PHE A 35 7.29 31.30 -2.71
CA PHE A 35 7.41 32.56 -3.42
C PHE A 35 6.26 33.53 -3.09
N PRO A 36 6.12 33.97 -1.82
CA PRO A 36 4.97 34.77 -1.38
C PRO A 36 4.91 36.15 -2.06
N ARG A 37 6.05 36.68 -2.49
CA ARG A 37 6.15 37.99 -3.17
C ARG A 37 5.88 37.92 -4.67
N ILE A 38 5.79 36.70 -5.27
CA ILE A 38 5.55 36.56 -6.71
C ILE A 38 4.03 36.40 -6.96
N ARG A 39 3.49 37.21 -7.89
CA ARG A 39 2.07 37.12 -8.26
C ARG A 39 1.73 35.72 -8.79
N LYS A 40 0.60 35.16 -8.38
CA LYS A 40 0.09 33.84 -8.77
C LYS A 40 0.12 33.57 -10.28
N VAL A 41 -0.23 34.58 -11.07
CA VAL A 41 -0.23 34.49 -12.54
C VAL A 41 1.19 34.21 -13.07
N LYS A 42 2.21 34.90 -12.52
CA LYS A 42 3.61 34.71 -12.91
C LYS A 42 4.11 33.31 -12.53
N ILE A 43 3.77 32.81 -11.33
CA ILE A 43 4.08 31.42 -10.89
C ILE A 43 3.45 30.43 -11.86
N ASN A 44 2.17 30.57 -12.17
CA ASN A 44 1.48 29.64 -13.08
C ASN A 44 2.13 29.64 -14.50
N LYS A 45 2.53 30.80 -15.02
CA LYS A 45 3.25 30.91 -16.30
C LYS A 45 4.58 30.17 -16.26
N ILE A 46 5.34 30.32 -15.16
CA ILE A 46 6.64 29.63 -14.99
C ILE A 46 6.41 28.11 -14.86
N CYS A 47 5.46 27.66 -14.03
CA CYS A 47 5.14 26.23 -13.93
C CYS A 47 4.73 25.63 -15.28
N SER A 48 3.93 26.36 -16.07
CA SER A 48 3.53 25.93 -17.43
C SER A 48 4.75 25.84 -18.37
N SER A 49 5.70 26.75 -18.24
CA SER A 49 6.94 26.71 -19.01
C SER A 49 7.84 25.54 -18.60
N LEU A 50 8.01 25.30 -17.29
CA LEU A 50 8.76 24.17 -16.74
C LEU A 50 8.15 22.82 -17.16
N LEU A 51 6.81 22.72 -17.19
CA LEU A 51 6.11 21.56 -17.71
C LEU A 51 6.43 21.33 -19.20
N ARG A 52 6.31 22.35 -20.03
CA ARG A 52 6.60 22.28 -21.47
C ARG A 52 8.07 21.92 -21.76
N LYS A 53 8.98 22.39 -20.93
CA LYS A 53 10.44 22.13 -21.03
C LYS A 53 10.83 20.80 -20.37
N GLY A 54 9.90 20.07 -19.73
CA GLY A 54 10.13 18.74 -19.13
C GLY A 54 10.82 18.74 -17.77
N TYR A 55 11.00 19.90 -17.12
CA TYR A 55 11.53 19.99 -15.75
C TYR A 55 10.49 19.68 -14.67
N LEU A 56 9.23 19.77 -14.99
CA LEU A 56 8.12 19.28 -14.18
C LEU A 56 7.28 18.29 -14.99
N SER A 57 6.75 17.27 -14.31
CA SER A 57 5.74 16.36 -14.86
C SER A 57 4.47 16.47 -14.04
N LYS A 58 3.32 16.64 -14.70
CA LYS A 58 2.04 16.80 -14.02
C LYS A 58 1.54 15.45 -13.51
N ILE A 59 1.40 15.31 -12.20
CA ILE A 59 0.82 14.13 -11.56
C ILE A 59 -0.70 14.24 -11.48
N SER A 60 -1.18 15.38 -11.01
CA SER A 60 -2.62 15.71 -10.96
C SER A 60 -2.81 17.23 -11.04
N ARG A 61 -4.04 17.72 -10.92
CA ARG A 61 -4.30 19.17 -10.92
C ARG A 61 -3.57 19.82 -9.75
N GLY A 62 -2.58 20.68 -10.08
CA GLY A 62 -1.78 21.42 -9.08
C GLY A 62 -0.77 20.58 -8.29
N LEU A 63 -0.43 19.38 -8.76
CA LEU A 63 0.60 18.52 -8.17
C LEU A 63 1.59 18.11 -9.27
N TYR A 64 2.87 18.28 -9.02
CA TYR A 64 3.95 18.08 -9.98
C TYR A 64 5.05 17.19 -9.40
N LEU A 65 5.64 16.37 -10.25
CA LEU A 65 6.88 15.66 -10.01
C LEU A 65 8.02 16.46 -10.62
N ILE A 66 9.09 16.66 -9.87
CA ILE A 66 10.27 17.38 -10.30
C ILE A 66 11.16 16.41 -11.06
N GLN A 67 11.60 16.79 -12.26
CA GLN A 67 12.46 15.99 -13.11
C GLN A 67 13.88 16.57 -13.12
N GLU A 68 14.86 15.78 -12.74
CA GLU A 68 16.28 16.19 -12.83
C GLU A 68 16.78 16.23 -14.27
N THR A 69 16.30 15.29 -15.08
CA THR A 69 16.57 15.24 -16.51
C THR A 69 15.31 15.65 -17.26
N PRO A 70 15.36 16.77 -18.03
CA PRO A 70 14.19 17.24 -18.77
C PRO A 70 13.63 16.19 -19.70
N GLY A 71 12.30 16.03 -19.68
CA GLY A 71 11.58 15.10 -20.54
C GLY A 71 11.64 13.61 -20.13
N LYS A 72 12.43 13.25 -19.10
CA LYS A 72 12.51 11.87 -18.61
C LYS A 72 11.69 11.73 -17.32
N LEU A 73 10.58 10.98 -17.38
CA LEU A 73 9.78 10.69 -16.19
C LEU A 73 10.55 9.72 -15.26
N LEU A 74 11.11 10.23 -14.19
CA LEU A 74 11.78 9.45 -13.16
C LEU A 74 10.97 9.48 -11.88
N ILE A 75 10.58 8.30 -11.38
CA ILE A 75 9.87 8.11 -10.11
C ILE A 75 10.83 7.47 -9.12
N THR A 76 11.38 8.25 -8.20
CA THR A 76 12.33 7.78 -7.18
C THR A 76 11.66 7.24 -5.93
N ASN A 77 10.47 7.77 -5.58
CA ASN A 77 9.73 7.32 -4.42
C ASN A 77 8.23 7.25 -4.72
N PRO A 78 7.72 6.08 -5.16
CA PRO A 78 6.31 5.92 -5.50
C PRO A 78 5.37 6.07 -4.29
N TYR A 79 5.83 5.75 -3.07
CA TYR A 79 5.00 5.87 -1.87
C TYR A 79 4.67 7.32 -1.53
N LYS A 80 5.63 8.24 -1.68
CA LYS A 80 5.38 9.68 -1.50
C LYS A 80 4.39 10.23 -2.53
N ILE A 81 4.49 9.78 -3.79
CA ILE A 81 3.51 10.13 -4.83
C ILE A 81 2.12 9.66 -4.44
N ALA A 82 2.00 8.41 -4.00
CA ALA A 82 0.74 7.81 -3.58
C ALA A 82 0.04 8.63 -2.48
N LEU A 83 0.78 8.97 -1.42
CA LEU A 83 0.28 9.77 -0.30
C LEU A 83 -0.10 11.20 -0.73
N SER A 84 0.67 11.81 -1.63
CA SER A 84 0.37 13.14 -2.15
C SER A 84 -0.87 13.17 -3.05
N LEU A 85 -1.18 12.06 -3.75
CA LEU A 85 -2.35 11.93 -4.62
C LEU A 85 -3.66 11.79 -3.84
N TYR A 86 -3.66 10.98 -2.77
CA TYR A 86 -4.90 10.49 -2.19
C TYR A 86 -5.06 10.78 -0.69
N GLY A 87 -3.97 11.11 0.00
CA GLY A 87 -3.97 11.13 1.46
C GLY A 87 -4.19 9.73 2.05
N GLY A 88 -4.17 9.61 3.38
CA GLY A 88 -4.26 8.32 4.06
C GLY A 88 -2.88 7.72 4.32
N TYR A 89 -2.73 6.40 4.22
CA TYR A 89 -1.49 5.69 4.53
C TYR A 89 -1.28 4.47 3.62
N ILE A 90 -0.03 4.07 3.44
CA ILE A 90 0.33 2.90 2.63
C ILE A 90 -0.14 1.63 3.35
N GLY A 91 -0.74 0.68 2.59
CA GLY A 91 -1.30 -0.56 3.14
C GLY A 91 -1.08 -1.77 2.25
N PHE A 92 -1.60 -2.91 2.69
CA PHE A 92 -1.57 -4.19 1.97
C PHE A 92 -0.15 -4.62 1.55
N SER A 93 0.03 -5.18 0.34
CA SER A 93 1.34 -5.61 -0.16
C SER A 93 2.37 -4.48 -0.21
N SER A 94 1.94 -3.23 -0.43
CA SER A 94 2.85 -2.08 -0.40
C SER A 94 3.42 -1.80 0.99
N ALA A 95 2.63 -2.02 2.05
CA ALA A 95 3.12 -1.94 3.43
C ALA A 95 4.05 -3.12 3.77
N LEU A 96 3.72 -4.35 3.31
CA LEU A 96 4.61 -5.50 3.45
C LEU A 96 5.99 -5.23 2.83
N LYS A 97 6.03 -4.56 1.66
CA LYS A 97 7.29 -4.19 1.01
C LYS A 97 8.09 -3.17 1.81
N ILE A 98 7.44 -2.13 2.35
CA ILE A 98 8.10 -1.13 3.21
C ILE A 98 8.75 -1.78 4.44
N TYR A 99 8.10 -2.80 5.03
CA TYR A 99 8.65 -3.56 6.14
C TYR A 99 9.67 -4.63 5.75
N GLY A 100 10.07 -4.71 4.48
CA GLY A 100 11.01 -5.73 3.99
C GLY A 100 10.46 -7.16 3.99
N LEU A 101 9.13 -7.33 4.08
CA LEU A 101 8.46 -8.63 4.16
C LEU A 101 8.00 -9.14 2.79
N LEU A 102 8.34 -8.44 1.71
CA LEU A 102 8.03 -8.79 0.34
C LEU A 102 9.30 -8.67 -0.52
N GLU A 103 9.65 -9.71 -1.26
CA GLU A 103 10.91 -9.76 -2.03
C GLU A 103 10.87 -8.95 -3.32
N TYR A 104 9.73 -8.96 -4.02
CA TYR A 104 9.56 -8.24 -5.26
C TYR A 104 9.12 -6.79 -5.06
N GLU A 105 9.38 -5.94 -6.05
CA GLU A 105 8.90 -4.55 -6.06
C GLU A 105 7.49 -4.49 -6.67
N PRO A 106 6.47 -4.05 -5.90
CA PRO A 106 5.11 -3.96 -6.43
C PRO A 106 4.96 -2.76 -7.37
N PHE A 107 4.49 -2.99 -8.60
CA PHE A 107 4.11 -1.90 -9.52
C PHE A 107 2.77 -1.25 -9.15
N THR A 108 1.96 -1.89 -8.32
CA THR A 108 0.74 -1.28 -7.76
C THR A 108 1.00 -0.84 -6.33
N ILE A 109 0.87 0.46 -6.09
CA ILE A 109 1.01 1.06 -4.76
C ILE A 109 -0.37 1.26 -4.15
N TYR A 110 -0.63 0.56 -3.05
CA TYR A 110 -1.91 0.60 -2.35
C TYR A 110 -1.90 1.61 -1.22
N ILE A 111 -2.92 2.46 -1.22
CA ILE A 111 -3.19 3.46 -0.19
C ILE A 111 -4.52 3.13 0.48
N ILE A 112 -4.53 3.09 1.80
CA ILE A 112 -5.76 2.99 2.58
C ILE A 112 -6.25 4.40 2.87
N THR A 113 -7.52 4.66 2.53
CA THR A 113 -8.13 5.99 2.68
C THR A 113 -9.54 5.89 3.25
N ARG A 114 -10.00 6.99 3.86
CA ARG A 114 -11.41 7.18 4.25
C ARG A 114 -12.26 7.76 3.11
N GLN A 115 -11.61 8.25 2.06
CA GLN A 115 -12.26 8.80 0.88
C GLN A 115 -12.73 7.68 -0.06
N LYS A 116 -13.34 8.05 -1.19
CA LYS A 116 -13.71 7.09 -2.25
C LYS A 116 -12.49 6.41 -2.84
N SER A 117 -12.63 5.13 -3.17
CA SER A 117 -11.60 4.38 -3.91
C SER A 117 -11.35 5.00 -5.26
N ARG A 118 -10.08 5.12 -5.64
CA ARG A 118 -9.62 5.72 -6.91
C ARG A 118 -8.37 5.01 -7.38
N GLU A 119 -8.11 5.11 -8.67
CA GLU A 119 -6.92 4.54 -9.28
C GLU A 119 -6.34 5.52 -10.30
N LYS A 120 -5.01 5.52 -10.44
CA LYS A 120 -4.29 6.30 -11.44
C LYS A 120 -2.97 5.65 -11.81
N SER A 121 -2.68 5.56 -13.11
CA SER A 121 -1.39 5.14 -13.63
C SER A 121 -0.49 6.34 -13.89
N ILE A 122 0.78 6.25 -13.48
CA ILE A 122 1.82 7.24 -13.75
C ILE A 122 3.12 6.49 -13.99
N GLY A 123 3.70 6.63 -15.18
CA GLY A 123 4.85 5.82 -15.58
C GLY A 123 4.53 4.32 -15.50
N GLN A 124 5.40 3.58 -14.84
CA GLN A 124 5.24 2.14 -14.64
C GLN A 124 4.35 1.77 -13.43
N TYR A 125 3.95 2.73 -12.62
CA TYR A 125 3.21 2.47 -11.38
C TYR A 125 1.71 2.71 -11.53
N ILE A 126 0.94 1.87 -10.85
CA ILE A 126 -0.50 2.05 -10.61
C ILE A 126 -0.68 2.47 -9.14
N PHE A 127 -1.25 3.64 -8.91
CA PHE A 127 -1.56 4.17 -7.59
C PHE A 127 -3.02 3.92 -7.29
N LYS A 128 -3.31 3.09 -6.26
CA LYS A 128 -4.66 2.62 -5.98
C LYS A 128 -5.09 2.92 -4.55
N ALA A 129 -5.95 3.91 -4.39
CA ALA A 129 -6.57 4.23 -3.12
C ALA A 129 -7.76 3.31 -2.85
N ILE A 130 -7.76 2.64 -1.71
CA ILE A 130 -8.76 1.68 -1.28
C ILE A 130 -9.49 2.22 -0.05
N SER A 131 -10.79 2.44 -0.21
CA SER A 131 -11.65 2.80 0.93
C SER A 131 -12.05 1.56 1.71
N ILE A 132 -11.76 1.56 3.00
CA ILE A 132 -12.16 0.50 3.93
C ILE A 132 -13.03 1.02 5.08
N GLY A 133 -13.58 2.23 4.92
CA GLY A 133 -14.51 2.84 5.87
C GLY A 133 -13.91 2.99 7.27
N LYS A 134 -14.67 2.58 8.29
CA LYS A 134 -14.25 2.66 9.71
C LYS A 134 -12.99 1.86 10.05
N ARG A 135 -12.54 0.97 9.16
CA ARG A 135 -11.31 0.18 9.31
C ARG A 135 -10.05 0.95 8.94
N ALA A 136 -10.17 2.13 8.31
CA ALA A 136 -9.04 2.98 7.96
C ALA A 136 -8.48 3.66 9.23
N THR A 137 -7.68 2.91 9.96
CA THR A 137 -7.03 3.27 11.25
C THR A 137 -5.80 2.38 11.45
N GLY A 138 -4.95 2.69 12.42
CA GLY A 138 -3.75 1.89 12.73
C GLY A 138 -2.58 2.22 11.81
N GLU A 139 -2.47 3.49 11.42
CA GLU A 139 -1.31 4.04 10.73
C GLU A 139 -0.22 4.49 11.72
N THR A 140 1.01 4.45 11.25
CA THR A 140 2.19 4.97 11.94
C THR A 140 3.11 5.68 10.93
N LEU A 141 4.03 6.49 11.45
CA LEU A 141 5.09 7.08 10.65
C LEU A 141 6.32 6.16 10.69
N TYR A 142 6.70 5.59 9.56
CA TYR A 142 7.86 4.72 9.42
C TYR A 142 8.73 5.25 8.28
N GLU A 143 10.00 5.58 8.57
CA GLU A 143 10.95 6.16 7.61
C GLU A 143 10.38 7.37 6.81
N GLY A 144 9.60 8.21 7.48
CA GLY A 144 8.99 9.39 6.87
C GLY A 144 7.79 9.11 5.96
N ILE A 145 7.23 7.89 6.00
CA ILE A 145 6.06 7.46 5.22
C ILE A 145 4.96 7.02 6.19
N TYR A 146 3.74 7.53 6.01
CA TYR A 146 2.58 7.00 6.71
C TYR A 146 2.21 5.62 6.16
N VAL A 147 2.27 4.61 7.02
CA VAL A 147 2.03 3.19 6.68
C VAL A 147 1.18 2.53 7.76
N SER A 148 0.41 1.49 7.43
CA SER A 148 -0.27 0.67 8.45
C SER A 148 0.76 -0.02 9.36
N THR A 149 0.50 -0.11 10.69
CA THR A 149 1.32 -0.95 11.58
C THR A 149 1.37 -2.40 11.07
N ILE A 150 2.31 -3.19 11.52
CA ILE A 150 2.48 -4.58 11.06
C ILE A 150 1.21 -5.40 11.28
N GLU A 151 0.64 -5.33 12.49
CA GLU A 151 -0.58 -6.06 12.86
C GLU A 151 -1.78 -5.60 12.02
N LYS A 152 -1.87 -4.28 11.78
CA LYS A 152 -2.90 -3.73 10.92
C LYS A 152 -2.72 -4.17 9.48
N THR A 153 -1.48 -4.21 8.99
CA THR A 153 -1.16 -4.71 7.64
C THR A 153 -1.60 -6.16 7.47
N PHE A 154 -1.28 -7.04 8.43
CA PHE A 154 -1.72 -8.44 8.39
C PHE A 154 -3.24 -8.56 8.44
N PHE A 155 -3.91 -7.81 9.32
CA PHE A 155 -5.37 -7.77 9.36
C PHE A 155 -5.97 -7.34 8.02
N ASP A 156 -5.46 -6.27 7.40
CA ASP A 156 -5.99 -5.75 6.14
C ASP A 156 -5.77 -6.72 4.98
N CYS A 157 -4.62 -7.41 4.94
CA CYS A 157 -4.33 -8.44 3.94
C CYS A 157 -5.29 -9.64 4.09
N PHE A 158 -5.63 -10.07 5.30
CA PHE A 158 -6.70 -11.05 5.52
C PHE A 158 -8.06 -10.53 5.08
N TYR A 159 -8.37 -9.26 5.36
CA TYR A 159 -9.66 -8.65 5.04
C TYR A 159 -9.86 -8.48 3.53
N LYS A 160 -8.80 -8.15 2.79
CA LYS A 160 -8.82 -7.89 1.34
C LYS A 160 -7.69 -8.66 0.62
N PRO A 161 -7.76 -9.99 0.54
CA PRO A 161 -6.68 -10.82 0.02
C PRO A 161 -6.37 -10.58 -1.46
N GLN A 162 -7.22 -9.86 -2.19
CA GLN A 162 -6.93 -9.47 -3.57
C GLN A 162 -5.84 -8.38 -3.69
N TYR A 163 -5.40 -7.77 -2.58
CA TYR A 163 -4.36 -6.74 -2.55
C TYR A 163 -3.03 -7.24 -1.94
N ALA A 164 -3.03 -8.47 -1.43
CA ALA A 164 -1.85 -9.23 -1.06
C ALA A 164 -2.26 -10.71 -1.06
N SER A 165 -1.57 -11.54 -1.83
CA SER A 165 -1.90 -12.97 -1.91
C SER A 165 -1.79 -13.64 -0.52
N TYR A 166 -2.47 -14.77 -0.34
CA TYR A 166 -2.29 -15.54 0.90
C TYR A 166 -0.87 -16.10 1.04
N ALA A 167 -0.18 -16.36 -0.08
CA ALA A 167 1.22 -16.77 -0.06
C ALA A 167 2.13 -15.65 0.47
N ASP A 168 1.99 -14.43 -0.07
CA ASP A 168 2.74 -13.26 0.41
C ASP A 168 2.46 -12.98 1.89
N LEU A 169 1.19 -13.03 2.28
CA LEU A 169 0.78 -12.78 3.66
C LEU A 169 1.35 -13.82 4.63
N THR A 170 1.26 -15.12 4.29
CA THR A 170 1.78 -16.19 5.17
C THR A 170 3.30 -16.15 5.27
N LYS A 171 4.00 -15.85 4.16
CA LYS A 171 5.44 -15.60 4.17
C LYS A 171 5.81 -14.41 5.04
N ALA A 172 5.10 -13.29 4.89
CA ALA A 172 5.32 -12.10 5.69
C ALA A 172 5.10 -12.36 7.19
N ILE A 173 4.04 -13.08 7.58
CA ILE A 173 3.79 -13.46 8.96
C ILE A 173 4.92 -14.37 9.50
N TYR A 174 5.40 -15.31 8.70
CA TYR A 174 6.49 -16.22 9.08
C TYR A 174 7.83 -15.48 9.27
N LEU A 175 8.16 -14.56 8.38
CA LEU A 175 9.39 -13.77 8.45
C LEU A 175 9.36 -12.71 9.56
N ASN A 176 8.19 -12.20 9.90
CA ASN A 176 8.04 -11.18 10.92
C ASN A 176 8.00 -11.79 12.33
N LYS A 177 9.12 -11.68 13.06
CA LYS A 177 9.24 -12.16 14.45
C LYS A 177 8.66 -11.22 15.49
N GLY A 178 8.30 -9.98 15.10
CA GLY A 178 7.87 -8.91 16.01
C GLY A 178 6.36 -8.66 16.05
N CYS A 179 5.52 -9.54 15.48
CA CYS A 179 4.07 -9.37 15.50
C CYS A 179 3.51 -9.46 16.93
N ASP A 180 2.83 -8.43 17.39
CA ASP A 180 2.03 -8.48 18.60
C ASP A 180 0.66 -9.12 18.32
N TRP A 181 0.57 -10.40 18.68
CA TRP A 181 -0.65 -11.19 18.49
C TRP A 181 -1.86 -10.66 19.31
N LYS A 182 -1.63 -9.91 20.40
CA LYS A 182 -2.71 -9.29 21.17
C LYS A 182 -3.32 -8.14 20.37
N ILE A 183 -2.47 -7.27 19.82
CA ILE A 183 -2.92 -6.17 18.96
C ILE A 183 -3.62 -6.70 17.71
N LEU A 184 -3.07 -7.73 17.08
CA LEU A 184 -3.72 -8.35 15.92
C LEU A 184 -5.11 -8.91 16.31
N MET A 185 -5.22 -9.58 17.46
CA MET A 185 -6.51 -10.10 17.97
C MET A 185 -7.51 -8.97 18.24
N GLU A 186 -7.07 -7.80 18.72
CA GLU A 186 -7.94 -6.63 18.90
C GLU A 186 -8.52 -6.12 17.57
N TYR A 187 -7.73 -6.07 16.49
CA TYR A 187 -8.26 -5.76 15.17
C TYR A 187 -9.32 -6.75 14.70
N PHE A 188 -9.09 -8.06 14.94
CA PHE A 188 -10.10 -9.07 14.63
C PHE A 188 -11.35 -8.90 15.48
N ASN A 189 -11.22 -8.65 16.78
CA ASN A 189 -12.37 -8.43 17.66
C ASN A 189 -13.21 -7.22 17.24
N ARG A 190 -12.54 -6.14 16.86
CA ARG A 190 -13.20 -4.87 16.51
C ARG A 190 -13.83 -4.90 15.12
N PHE A 191 -13.24 -5.59 14.14
CA PHE A 191 -13.56 -5.38 12.74
C PHE A 191 -13.90 -6.65 11.94
N ALA A 192 -13.59 -7.84 12.44
CA ALA A 192 -13.76 -9.05 11.66
C ALA A 192 -15.19 -9.57 11.70
N SER A 193 -15.66 -10.05 10.56
CA SER A 193 -16.84 -10.89 10.47
C SER A 193 -16.53 -12.34 10.83
N SER A 194 -17.55 -13.14 11.13
CA SER A 194 -17.41 -14.59 11.35
C SER A 194 -16.65 -15.27 10.21
N SER A 195 -16.97 -14.98 8.96
CA SER A 195 -16.29 -15.57 7.80
C SER A 195 -14.84 -15.08 7.63
N LEU A 196 -14.50 -13.87 8.07
CA LEU A 196 -13.11 -13.42 8.09
C LEU A 196 -12.33 -14.14 9.18
N CYS A 197 -12.84 -14.25 10.40
CA CYS A 197 -12.22 -15.04 11.47
C CYS A 197 -12.00 -16.50 11.03
N GLN A 198 -12.96 -17.10 10.37
CA GLN A 198 -12.90 -18.47 9.87
C GLN A 198 -11.78 -18.66 8.85
N ARG A 199 -11.70 -17.80 7.80
CA ARG A 199 -10.68 -17.87 6.77
C ARG A 199 -9.29 -17.63 7.34
N SER A 200 -9.14 -16.58 8.15
CA SER A 200 -7.85 -16.23 8.75
C SER A 200 -7.38 -17.30 9.73
N GLY A 201 -8.28 -17.84 10.54
CA GLY A 201 -7.95 -18.90 11.48
C GLY A 201 -7.51 -20.18 10.77
N TYR A 202 -8.19 -20.58 9.70
CA TYR A 202 -7.80 -21.73 8.87
C TYR A 202 -6.37 -21.54 8.29
N ILE A 203 -6.08 -20.38 7.71
CA ILE A 203 -4.74 -20.08 7.15
C ILE A 203 -3.66 -20.09 8.23
N LEU A 204 -3.91 -19.46 9.37
CA LEU A 204 -2.97 -19.42 10.49
C LEU A 204 -2.75 -20.81 11.12
N ASP A 205 -3.77 -21.66 11.16
CA ASP A 205 -3.66 -23.05 11.64
C ASP A 205 -2.80 -23.89 10.70
N ILE A 206 -2.98 -23.75 9.38
CA ILE A 206 -2.10 -24.39 8.38
C ILE A 206 -0.67 -23.88 8.56
N LEU A 207 -0.47 -22.57 8.62
CA LEU A 207 0.86 -21.96 8.76
C LEU A 207 1.56 -22.49 10.01
N LYS A 208 0.87 -22.53 11.15
CA LYS A 208 1.37 -23.05 12.43
C LYS A 208 1.79 -24.52 12.32
N LYS A 209 0.94 -25.36 11.73
CA LYS A 209 1.18 -26.81 11.62
C LYS A 209 2.37 -27.14 10.70
N GLU A 210 2.46 -26.44 9.56
CA GLU A 210 3.49 -26.73 8.54
C GLU A 210 4.86 -26.13 8.88
N THR A 211 4.89 -24.93 9.45
CA THR A 211 6.15 -24.19 9.69
C THR A 211 6.61 -24.21 11.13
N LYS A 212 5.81 -24.77 12.05
CA LYS A 212 6.04 -24.73 13.50
C LYS A 212 6.15 -23.31 14.08
N LEU A 213 5.64 -22.30 13.36
CA LEU A 213 5.59 -20.91 13.83
C LEU A 213 4.79 -20.82 15.13
N LYS A 214 5.33 -20.12 16.12
CA LYS A 214 4.69 -19.92 17.44
C LYS A 214 3.52 -18.91 17.32
N ILE A 215 2.35 -19.40 16.93
CA ILE A 215 1.10 -18.62 16.97
C ILE A 215 0.37 -18.98 18.25
N PRO A 216 -0.06 -18.00 19.09
CA PRO A 216 -0.73 -18.28 20.37
C PRO A 216 -2.03 -19.08 20.18
N ASP A 217 -2.16 -20.17 20.96
CA ASP A 217 -3.36 -21.01 20.92
C ASP A 217 -4.64 -20.24 21.29
N LYS A 218 -4.50 -19.26 22.21
CA LYS A 218 -5.60 -18.37 22.57
C LYS A 218 -6.17 -17.63 21.36
N PHE A 219 -5.31 -17.18 20.43
CA PHE A 219 -5.75 -16.49 19.22
C PHE A 219 -6.45 -17.45 18.24
N ILE A 220 -5.89 -18.62 18.00
CA ILE A 220 -6.52 -19.65 17.15
C ILE A 220 -7.89 -20.07 17.72
N LYS A 221 -7.96 -20.35 19.04
CA LYS A 221 -9.23 -20.67 19.72
C LYS A 221 -10.25 -19.53 19.59
N TYR A 222 -9.81 -18.29 19.78
CA TYR A 222 -10.67 -17.11 19.59
C TYR A 222 -11.26 -17.04 18.17
N LEU A 223 -10.42 -17.16 17.12
CA LEU A 223 -10.89 -17.15 15.74
C LEU A 223 -11.89 -18.29 15.47
N LYS A 224 -11.62 -19.47 16.02
CA LYS A 224 -12.49 -20.65 15.90
C LYS A 224 -13.83 -20.44 16.59
N SER A 225 -13.87 -19.80 17.76
CA SER A 225 -15.11 -19.50 18.48
C SER A 225 -16.09 -18.57 17.75
N LYS A 226 -15.59 -17.81 16.76
CA LYS A 226 -16.40 -16.89 15.94
C LYS A 226 -17.07 -17.56 14.74
N ILE A 227 -16.79 -18.84 14.47
CA ILE A 227 -17.32 -19.56 13.30
C ILE A 227 -18.81 -19.85 13.50
N LYS A 228 -19.61 -19.40 12.54
CA LYS A 228 -21.05 -19.67 12.52
C LYS A 228 -21.42 -20.70 11.43
N ASN A 229 -21.23 -20.32 10.19
CA ASN A 229 -21.68 -21.05 9.02
C ASN A 229 -20.54 -21.56 8.15
N LYS A 230 -20.84 -22.52 7.26
CA LYS A 230 -19.91 -22.97 6.22
C LYS A 230 -19.60 -21.84 5.25
N SER A 231 -18.31 -21.67 4.88
CA SER A 231 -17.89 -20.70 3.87
C SER A 231 -16.79 -21.24 2.95
N ARG A 232 -16.48 -20.51 1.87
CA ARG A 232 -15.32 -20.77 1.01
C ARG A 232 -14.15 -19.91 1.42
N LEU A 233 -12.93 -20.44 1.25
CA LEU A 233 -11.69 -19.68 1.50
C LEU A 233 -11.59 -18.50 0.54
N VAL A 234 -11.83 -18.73 -0.75
CA VAL A 234 -11.93 -17.69 -1.78
C VAL A 234 -13.38 -17.56 -2.24
N PRO A 235 -14.15 -16.58 -1.73
CA PRO A 235 -15.61 -16.55 -1.90
C PRO A 235 -16.10 -16.46 -3.35
N LYS A 236 -15.34 -15.75 -4.21
CA LYS A 236 -15.71 -15.48 -5.61
C LYS A 236 -15.13 -16.47 -6.62
N SER A 237 -14.35 -17.43 -6.15
CA SER A 237 -13.80 -18.46 -7.02
C SER A 237 -14.84 -19.54 -7.34
N SER A 238 -14.91 -19.93 -8.61
CA SER A 238 -15.75 -21.06 -9.07
C SER A 238 -15.12 -22.42 -8.80
N SER A 239 -13.83 -22.48 -8.38
CA SER A 239 -13.11 -23.73 -8.17
C SER A 239 -13.78 -24.60 -7.12
N LYS A 240 -13.80 -25.92 -7.39
CA LYS A 240 -14.16 -26.94 -6.39
C LYS A 240 -13.09 -26.95 -5.30
N GLY A 241 -13.42 -27.39 -4.09
CA GLY A 241 -12.48 -27.40 -2.98
C GLY A 241 -12.78 -28.52 -2.00
N ILE A 242 -11.83 -28.73 -1.07
CA ILE A 242 -11.91 -29.74 -0.01
C ILE A 242 -12.57 -29.12 1.22
N TYR A 243 -13.54 -29.81 1.81
CA TYR A 243 -14.20 -29.35 3.02
C TYR A 243 -13.44 -29.76 4.27
N PHE A 244 -13.06 -28.77 5.09
CA PHE A 244 -12.44 -28.97 6.40
C PHE A 244 -13.46 -28.75 7.51
N LYS A 245 -13.90 -29.82 8.15
CA LYS A 245 -14.95 -29.84 9.18
C LYS A 245 -14.59 -28.95 10.38
N GLU A 246 -13.34 -29.00 10.83
CA GLU A 246 -12.85 -28.27 11.99
C GLU A 246 -13.03 -26.74 11.86
N TRP A 247 -12.82 -26.21 10.65
CA TRP A 247 -12.97 -24.80 10.32
C TRP A 247 -14.27 -24.49 9.57
N LYS A 248 -15.14 -25.48 9.32
CA LYS A 248 -16.35 -25.37 8.48
C LYS A 248 -16.07 -24.66 7.14
N ILE A 249 -14.88 -24.82 6.57
CA ILE A 249 -14.42 -24.10 5.39
C ILE A 249 -14.23 -25.05 4.19
N ILE A 250 -14.58 -24.55 3.00
CA ILE A 250 -14.18 -25.19 1.75
C ILE A 250 -12.91 -24.51 1.28
N ASP A 251 -11.79 -25.23 1.34
CA ASP A 251 -10.53 -24.78 0.76
C ASP A 251 -10.55 -25.03 -0.75
N ASN A 252 -10.83 -23.96 -1.48
CA ASN A 252 -10.85 -23.92 -2.93
C ASN A 252 -9.60 -23.23 -3.53
N LEU A 253 -8.55 -23.06 -2.73
CA LEU A 253 -7.24 -22.56 -3.15
C LEU A 253 -6.18 -23.64 -3.05
N GLY A 254 -6.21 -24.43 -1.98
CA GLY A 254 -5.26 -25.49 -1.68
C GLY A 254 -4.04 -25.00 -0.87
N LYS A 255 -3.62 -25.84 0.06
CA LYS A 255 -2.46 -25.59 0.95
C LYS A 255 -1.20 -25.20 0.19
N ASN A 256 -0.93 -25.84 -0.95
CA ASN A 256 0.25 -25.57 -1.77
C ASN A 256 0.29 -24.13 -2.30
N ASN A 257 -0.86 -23.55 -2.63
CA ASN A 257 -0.95 -22.15 -3.06
C ASN A 257 -0.88 -21.16 -1.88
N ILE A 258 -1.34 -21.56 -0.68
CA ILE A 258 -1.24 -20.75 0.52
C ILE A 258 0.20 -20.65 1.01
N LEU A 259 0.98 -21.76 0.92
CA LEU A 259 2.35 -21.89 1.38
C LEU A 259 3.34 -22.20 0.24
N SER A 260 3.11 -21.63 -0.95
CA SER A 260 3.98 -21.90 -2.12
C SER A 260 5.45 -21.54 -1.88
N TRP A 261 5.71 -20.52 -1.08
CA TRP A 261 7.05 -20.08 -0.69
C TRP A 261 7.76 -21.05 0.26
N TRP A 262 7.03 -21.87 1.04
CA TRP A 262 7.59 -22.77 2.05
C TRP A 262 8.18 -24.05 1.46
N LYS A 263 7.64 -24.53 0.34
CA LYS A 263 8.08 -25.77 -0.29
C LYS A 263 9.21 -25.57 -1.31
N ASN A 264 9.46 -24.34 -1.73
CA ASN A 264 10.44 -23.96 -2.73
C ASN A 264 11.66 -23.24 -2.14
N GLY A 265 11.79 -23.24 -0.82
CA GLY A 265 12.89 -22.63 -0.07
C GLY A 265 13.82 -23.65 0.55
#